data_1751d4fabc9b8a7a7367ee751d680faf
#
_entry.id   1751d4fabc9b8a7a7367ee751d680faf
#
_cell.length_a   1.000
_cell.length_b   1.000
_cell.length_c   1.000
_cell.angle_alpha   90.00
_cell.angle_beta   90.00
_cell.angle_gamma   90.00
#
_symmetry.space_group_name_H-M   'P 1'
#
loop_
_entity.id
_entity.type
_entity.pdbx_description
1 polymer ?
#
loop_
_entity_poly.entity_id
_entity_poly.type
_entity_poly.pdbx_seq_one_letter_code
_entity_poly.pdbx_strand_id
1 'polypeptide(L)'
;MNDFSAEAMGLVIREHRQAQRPSMTQEELAKRADYGKGGAVSISRIERGLISPGEHRLAAIALALQLTPEQLKQEAEDRTRSLARQRGQRPVKLRDQVAETKRRHAEINEKVAQRSKITQEHGEAFNHVHDAARDEFFLRFVDLAESISGAPEPERPSEEEIESTGEIPSAIRIEAMSVGIANAIRGAAAGAAVGAVGAAAGGAAAYGAFTAAALFGTASTGTAISTLSGVAATNATLALLGGGTLAAGGAGMAGGTLLLTGMVAAPAAALAAAGFYVLRQRRNKKEEERLRTEVEAAEAALNQSQQGFDAMIDVLDRATDIMEYVSVHGTHALEKWRVSLPPEPRDWESLGHEGQERYKEFLTVAGCLLAVSSINVSALLTAKPDALREMDKAIDETLRYADKTIKSIV
;
A
#
# COMPACT_ATOMS: atom_id res chain seq x y z
N MET A 1 -48.67 -17.12 -29.09
CA MET A 1 -48.84 -16.40 -27.82
C MET A 1 -47.95 -15.18 -27.93
N ASN A 2 -48.44 -14.00 -27.66
CA ASN A 2 -47.62 -12.78 -27.76
C ASN A 2 -46.66 -12.76 -26.54
N ASP A 3 -45.36 -12.76 -26.80
CA ASP A 3 -44.32 -12.77 -25.75
C ASP A 3 -44.08 -11.39 -25.08
N PHE A 4 -44.95 -10.43 -25.35
CA PHE A 4 -44.87 -9.09 -24.78
C PHE A 4 -46.08 -8.72 -23.90
N SER A 5 -45.87 -7.88 -22.90
CA SER A 5 -46.94 -7.35 -22.03
C SER A 5 -47.62 -6.13 -22.67
N ALA A 6 -48.92 -5.93 -22.38
CA ALA A 6 -49.67 -4.75 -22.82
C ALA A 6 -48.99 -3.44 -22.39
N GLU A 7 -48.43 -3.41 -21.18
CA GLU A 7 -47.70 -2.27 -20.64
C GLU A 7 -46.45 -1.94 -21.44
N ALA A 8 -45.62 -2.95 -21.76
CA ALA A 8 -44.43 -2.77 -22.55
C ALA A 8 -44.73 -2.27 -23.98
N MET A 9 -45.74 -2.88 -24.64
CA MET A 9 -46.23 -2.43 -25.91
C MET A 9 -46.70 -0.99 -25.90
N GLY A 10 -47.47 -0.61 -24.88
CA GLY A 10 -47.96 0.76 -24.71
C GLY A 10 -46.83 1.78 -24.53
N LEU A 11 -45.79 1.43 -23.76
CA LEU A 11 -44.65 2.31 -23.56
C LEU A 11 -43.85 2.51 -24.86
N VAL A 12 -43.60 1.44 -25.62
CA VAL A 12 -42.88 1.52 -26.90
C VAL A 12 -43.65 2.39 -27.89
N ILE A 13 -44.96 2.17 -28.06
CA ILE A 13 -45.82 2.99 -28.94
C ILE A 13 -45.74 4.49 -28.51
N ARG A 14 -45.80 4.78 -27.25
CA ARG A 14 -45.71 6.15 -26.72
C ARG A 14 -44.34 6.78 -27.02
N GLU A 15 -43.24 6.05 -26.82
CA GLU A 15 -41.88 6.52 -27.05
C GLU A 15 -41.69 6.86 -28.53
N HIS A 16 -42.08 5.98 -29.45
CA HIS A 16 -41.99 6.22 -30.91
C HIS A 16 -42.87 7.37 -31.38
N ARG A 17 -44.07 7.48 -30.82
CA ARG A 17 -44.96 8.62 -31.14
C ARG A 17 -44.33 9.96 -30.69
N GLN A 18 -43.76 10.01 -29.49
CA GLN A 18 -43.15 11.23 -28.98
C GLN A 18 -41.84 11.58 -29.67
N ALA A 19 -41.12 10.59 -30.20
CA ALA A 19 -39.88 10.77 -30.95
C ALA A 19 -40.06 11.32 -32.35
N GLN A 20 -41.28 11.28 -32.93
CA GLN A 20 -41.57 11.89 -34.24
C GLN A 20 -41.26 13.40 -34.22
N ARG A 21 -40.82 13.93 -35.35
CA ARG A 21 -40.56 15.37 -35.50
C ARG A 21 -41.38 15.97 -36.63
N PRO A 22 -42.35 16.82 -36.36
CA PRO A 22 -42.81 17.26 -35.03
C PRO A 22 -43.43 16.12 -34.21
N SER A 23 -43.44 16.24 -32.87
CA SER A 23 -44.01 15.23 -31.98
C SER A 23 -45.48 14.98 -32.31
N MET A 24 -45.85 13.73 -32.54
CA MET A 24 -47.18 13.31 -32.95
C MET A 24 -48.11 13.26 -31.73
N THR A 25 -49.35 13.80 -31.88
CA THR A 25 -50.39 13.66 -30.85
C THR A 25 -51.06 12.28 -30.88
N GLN A 26 -51.71 11.87 -29.79
CA GLN A 26 -52.52 10.63 -29.77
C GLN A 26 -53.64 10.63 -30.80
N GLU A 27 -54.20 11.79 -31.11
CA GLU A 27 -55.24 11.98 -32.10
C GLU A 27 -54.70 11.80 -33.53
N GLU A 28 -53.52 12.32 -33.80
CA GLU A 28 -52.82 12.14 -35.06
C GLU A 28 -52.42 10.69 -35.31
N LEU A 29 -51.90 10.00 -34.29
CA LEU A 29 -51.61 8.58 -34.36
C LEU A 29 -52.89 7.78 -34.63
N ALA A 30 -53.99 8.08 -33.95
CA ALA A 30 -55.24 7.41 -34.13
C ALA A 30 -55.78 7.60 -35.58
N LYS A 31 -55.68 8.82 -36.13
CA LYS A 31 -56.07 9.12 -37.51
C LYS A 31 -55.24 8.36 -38.52
N ARG A 32 -53.89 8.31 -38.36
CA ARG A 32 -52.97 7.61 -39.27
C ARG A 32 -53.13 6.09 -39.17
N ALA A 33 -53.48 5.57 -38.00
CA ALA A 33 -53.70 4.14 -37.76
C ALA A 33 -55.18 3.71 -38.00
N ASP A 34 -55.95 4.56 -38.68
CA ASP A 34 -57.33 4.31 -39.05
C ASP A 34 -58.26 3.90 -37.89
N TYR A 35 -58.08 4.57 -36.75
CA TYR A 35 -59.01 4.46 -35.62
C TYR A 35 -60.13 5.47 -35.80
N GLY A 36 -61.31 5.11 -36.17
CA GLY A 36 -62.46 6.01 -36.34
C GLY A 36 -62.74 6.96 -35.17
N LYS A 37 -63.98 7.46 -35.04
CA LYS A 37 -64.36 8.37 -33.92
C LYS A 37 -64.02 7.78 -32.57
N GLY A 38 -63.31 8.56 -31.72
CA GLY A 38 -62.83 8.10 -30.41
C GLY A 38 -61.50 7.39 -30.44
N GLY A 39 -60.78 7.37 -31.56
CA GLY A 39 -59.47 6.68 -31.71
C GLY A 39 -58.41 7.18 -30.73
N ALA A 40 -58.35 8.48 -30.43
CA ALA A 40 -57.41 9.03 -29.46
C ALA A 40 -57.55 8.39 -28.05
N VAL A 41 -58.79 8.10 -27.63
CA VAL A 41 -59.03 7.40 -26.34
C VAL A 41 -58.49 5.96 -26.41
N SER A 42 -58.66 5.29 -27.52
CA SER A 42 -58.14 3.93 -27.74
C SER A 42 -56.60 3.92 -27.70
N ILE A 43 -55.95 4.83 -28.40
CA ILE A 43 -54.49 5.01 -28.34
C ILE A 43 -54.01 5.31 -26.91
N SER A 44 -54.70 6.23 -26.19
CA SER A 44 -54.38 6.54 -24.80
C SER A 44 -54.49 5.32 -23.89
N ARG A 45 -55.47 4.42 -24.11
CA ARG A 45 -55.63 3.19 -23.31
C ARG A 45 -54.56 2.17 -23.66
N ILE A 46 -54.14 2.08 -24.92
CA ILE A 46 -53.00 1.23 -25.35
C ILE A 46 -51.72 1.71 -24.74
N GLU A 47 -51.42 3.02 -24.83
CA GLU A 47 -50.17 3.60 -24.26
C GLU A 47 -50.09 3.46 -22.74
N ARG A 48 -51.21 3.37 -22.05
CA ARG A 48 -51.25 3.09 -20.60
C ARG A 48 -51.22 1.59 -20.27
N GLY A 49 -51.17 0.73 -21.27
CA GLY A 49 -51.14 -0.72 -21.08
C GLY A 49 -52.46 -1.32 -20.61
N LEU A 50 -53.57 -0.59 -20.74
CA LEU A 50 -54.89 -1.04 -20.30
C LEU A 50 -55.52 -2.02 -21.28
N ILE A 51 -55.16 -1.95 -22.55
CA ILE A 51 -55.59 -2.84 -23.63
C ILE A 51 -54.43 -3.14 -24.57
N SER A 52 -54.40 -4.33 -25.17
CA SER A 52 -53.48 -4.68 -26.25
C SER A 52 -54.16 -4.48 -27.57
N PRO A 53 -53.50 -3.88 -28.60
CA PRO A 53 -54.05 -3.81 -29.93
C PRO A 53 -54.09 -5.20 -30.56
N GLY A 54 -55.15 -5.55 -31.29
CA GLY A 54 -55.18 -6.74 -32.09
C GLY A 54 -54.21 -6.63 -33.30
N GLU A 55 -53.86 -7.75 -33.93
CA GLU A 55 -52.81 -7.78 -34.94
C GLU A 55 -52.99 -6.78 -36.08
N HIS A 56 -54.22 -6.66 -36.61
CA HIS A 56 -54.56 -5.68 -37.65
C HIS A 56 -54.31 -4.25 -37.17
N ARG A 57 -54.69 -3.92 -35.92
CA ARG A 57 -54.50 -2.58 -35.34
C ARG A 57 -53.02 -2.34 -34.99
N LEU A 58 -52.31 -3.36 -34.59
CA LEU A 58 -50.88 -3.29 -34.34
C LEU A 58 -50.10 -2.95 -35.62
N ALA A 59 -50.44 -3.60 -36.74
CA ALA A 59 -49.85 -3.31 -38.03
C ALA A 59 -50.13 -1.88 -38.49
N ALA A 60 -51.35 -1.39 -38.31
CA ALA A 60 -51.73 0.00 -38.61
C ALA A 60 -50.97 1.02 -37.76
N ILE A 61 -50.81 0.77 -36.42
CA ILE A 61 -50.03 1.61 -35.54
C ILE A 61 -48.53 1.59 -35.91
N ALA A 62 -47.97 0.42 -36.21
CA ALA A 62 -46.57 0.29 -36.63
C ALA A 62 -46.32 1.11 -37.90
N LEU A 63 -47.15 0.95 -38.91
CA LEU A 63 -47.05 1.72 -40.15
C LEU A 63 -47.16 3.23 -39.92
N ALA A 64 -48.09 3.66 -39.06
CA ALA A 64 -48.25 5.08 -38.69
C ALA A 64 -47.04 5.66 -37.99
N LEU A 65 -46.25 4.81 -37.28
CA LEU A 65 -45.01 5.16 -36.59
C LEU A 65 -43.74 4.92 -37.45
N GLN A 66 -43.90 4.52 -38.71
CA GLN A 66 -42.83 4.20 -39.68
C GLN A 66 -41.98 2.99 -39.23
N LEU A 67 -42.61 2.03 -38.57
CA LEU A 67 -42.01 0.77 -38.15
C LEU A 67 -42.67 -0.42 -38.86
N THR A 68 -41.98 -1.57 -38.86
CA THR A 68 -42.66 -2.83 -39.18
C THR A 68 -43.37 -3.39 -37.93
N PRO A 69 -44.44 -4.18 -38.11
CA PRO A 69 -45.11 -4.85 -37.00
C PRO A 69 -44.15 -5.72 -36.17
N GLU A 70 -43.19 -6.35 -36.85
CA GLU A 70 -42.16 -7.20 -36.25
C GLU A 70 -41.20 -6.39 -35.37
N GLN A 71 -40.75 -5.22 -35.84
CA GLN A 71 -39.92 -4.32 -35.05
C GLN A 71 -40.65 -3.87 -33.79
N LEU A 72 -41.89 -3.46 -33.92
CA LEU A 72 -42.72 -3.02 -32.80
C LEU A 72 -42.93 -4.14 -31.75
N LYS A 73 -43.15 -5.38 -32.21
CA LYS A 73 -43.27 -6.57 -31.36
C LYS A 73 -41.96 -6.87 -30.63
N GLN A 74 -40.83 -6.88 -31.37
CA GLN A 74 -39.49 -7.16 -30.82
C GLN A 74 -39.10 -6.16 -29.71
N GLU A 75 -39.31 -4.87 -29.98
CA GLU A 75 -39.04 -3.84 -28.96
C GLU A 75 -39.94 -3.97 -27.72
N ALA A 76 -41.23 -4.36 -27.94
CA ALA A 76 -42.14 -4.64 -26.83
C ALA A 76 -41.72 -5.88 -26.00
N GLU A 77 -41.16 -6.92 -26.63
CA GLU A 77 -40.61 -8.08 -25.94
C GLU A 77 -39.37 -7.72 -25.13
N ASP A 78 -38.42 -6.94 -25.68
CA ASP A 78 -37.24 -6.46 -24.99
C ASP A 78 -37.61 -5.57 -23.81
N ARG A 79 -38.61 -4.70 -23.97
CA ARG A 79 -39.15 -3.88 -22.92
C ARG A 79 -39.83 -4.73 -21.84
N THR A 80 -40.57 -5.79 -22.24
CA THR A 80 -41.18 -6.74 -21.30
C THR A 80 -40.13 -7.39 -20.41
N ARG A 81 -39.03 -7.87 -21.03
CA ARG A 81 -37.88 -8.46 -20.32
C ARG A 81 -37.22 -7.45 -19.36
N SER A 82 -37.06 -6.20 -19.77
CA SER A 82 -36.49 -5.14 -18.93
C SER A 82 -37.38 -4.80 -17.74
N LEU A 83 -38.69 -4.66 -17.95
CA LEU A 83 -39.67 -4.41 -16.89
C LEU A 83 -39.77 -5.58 -15.90
N ALA A 84 -39.70 -6.82 -16.40
CA ALA A 84 -39.66 -8.02 -15.55
C ALA A 84 -38.40 -8.04 -14.65
N ARG A 85 -37.23 -7.67 -15.20
CA ARG A 85 -35.99 -7.52 -14.42
C ARG A 85 -36.11 -6.42 -13.36
N GLN A 86 -36.66 -5.26 -13.69
CA GLN A 86 -36.90 -4.16 -12.75
C GLN A 86 -37.91 -4.54 -11.65
N ARG A 87 -38.97 -5.31 -11.97
CA ARG A 87 -39.94 -5.81 -10.99
C ARG A 87 -39.40 -6.94 -10.11
N GLY A 88 -38.50 -7.76 -10.65
CA GLY A 88 -37.79 -8.80 -9.91
C GLY A 88 -36.77 -8.24 -8.92
N GLN A 89 -36.26 -7.06 -9.16
CA GLN A 89 -35.47 -6.28 -8.21
C GLN A 89 -36.41 -5.60 -7.23
N ARG A 90 -36.84 -6.29 -6.17
CA ARG A 90 -37.50 -5.64 -5.05
C ARG A 90 -36.61 -4.48 -4.59
N PRO A 91 -37.10 -3.24 -4.47
CA PRO A 91 -36.31 -2.16 -3.88
C PRO A 91 -35.89 -2.62 -2.49
N VAL A 92 -34.59 -2.80 -2.30
CA VAL A 92 -34.04 -3.18 -0.98
C VAL A 92 -34.47 -2.10 -0.01
N LYS A 93 -35.12 -2.50 1.09
CA LYS A 93 -35.62 -1.53 2.08
C LYS A 93 -34.43 -0.74 2.62
N LEU A 94 -34.57 0.55 2.82
CA LEU A 94 -33.53 1.43 3.38
C LEU A 94 -32.92 0.82 4.67
N ARG A 95 -33.73 0.14 5.48
CA ARG A 95 -33.25 -0.56 6.68
C ARG A 95 -32.25 -1.67 6.35
N ASP A 96 -32.47 -2.41 5.28
CA ASP A 96 -31.61 -3.53 4.88
C ASP A 96 -30.32 -3.01 4.22
N GLN A 97 -30.40 -1.90 3.48
CA GLN A 97 -29.23 -1.18 2.94
C GLN A 97 -28.35 -0.65 4.08
N VAL A 98 -28.91 0.00 5.07
CA VAL A 98 -28.19 0.49 6.26
C VAL A 98 -27.56 -0.66 7.05
N ALA A 99 -28.25 -1.80 7.18
CA ALA A 99 -27.70 -2.98 7.86
C ALA A 99 -26.49 -3.56 7.10
N GLU A 100 -26.57 -3.61 5.78
CA GLU A 100 -25.47 -4.10 4.93
C GLU A 100 -24.27 -3.13 4.97
N THR A 101 -24.48 -1.82 4.85
CA THR A 101 -23.43 -0.82 4.96
C THR A 101 -22.71 -0.90 6.31
N LYS A 102 -23.46 -1.11 7.41
CA LYS A 102 -22.89 -1.32 8.75
C LYS A 102 -22.04 -2.59 8.83
N ARG A 103 -22.52 -3.69 8.28
CA ARG A 103 -21.77 -4.96 8.26
C ARG A 103 -20.44 -4.80 7.53
N ARG A 104 -20.48 -4.24 6.30
CA ARG A 104 -19.27 -3.98 5.50
C ARG A 104 -18.29 -3.05 6.23
N HIS A 105 -18.80 -2.00 6.87
CA HIS A 105 -17.98 -1.11 7.69
C HIS A 105 -17.30 -1.86 8.86
N ALA A 106 -18.03 -2.73 9.56
CA ALA A 106 -17.46 -3.52 10.64
C ALA A 106 -16.37 -4.49 10.13
N GLU A 107 -16.60 -5.15 9.00
CA GLU A 107 -15.63 -6.04 8.34
C GLU A 107 -14.36 -5.29 7.92
N ILE A 108 -14.49 -4.06 7.39
CA ILE A 108 -13.32 -3.22 7.04
C ILE A 108 -12.53 -2.87 8.30
N ASN A 109 -13.21 -2.43 9.37
CA ASN A 109 -12.53 -2.08 10.63
C ASN A 109 -11.80 -3.28 11.25
N GLU A 110 -12.39 -4.48 11.18
CA GLU A 110 -11.75 -5.70 11.64
C GLU A 110 -10.48 -6.01 10.82
N LYS A 111 -10.56 -5.93 9.49
CA LYS A 111 -9.39 -6.13 8.61
C LYS A 111 -8.29 -5.10 8.87
N VAL A 112 -8.66 -3.83 9.09
CA VAL A 112 -7.70 -2.77 9.44
C VAL A 112 -7.02 -3.06 10.78
N ALA A 113 -7.80 -3.42 11.80
CA ALA A 113 -7.27 -3.76 13.12
C ALA A 113 -6.34 -4.99 13.04
N GLN A 114 -6.71 -6.00 12.26
CA GLN A 114 -5.90 -7.18 12.03
C GLN A 114 -4.57 -6.85 11.33
N ARG A 115 -4.60 -6.03 10.26
CA ARG A 115 -3.37 -5.56 9.59
C ARG A 115 -2.48 -4.75 10.53
N SER A 116 -3.07 -3.85 11.32
CA SER A 116 -2.33 -3.06 12.31
C SER A 116 -1.61 -3.96 13.32
N LYS A 117 -2.30 -4.99 13.81
CA LYS A 117 -1.73 -5.96 14.75
C LYS A 117 -0.57 -6.75 14.11
N ILE A 118 -0.76 -7.28 12.90
CA ILE A 118 0.28 -8.00 12.16
C ILE A 118 1.50 -7.10 11.94
N THR A 119 1.30 -5.86 11.47
CA THR A 119 2.41 -4.91 11.27
C THR A 119 3.15 -4.61 12.57
N GLN A 120 2.43 -4.47 13.67
CA GLN A 120 3.03 -4.24 14.99
C GLN A 120 3.87 -5.46 15.41
N GLU A 121 3.34 -6.67 15.31
CA GLU A 121 4.02 -7.90 15.71
C GLU A 121 5.32 -8.12 14.91
N HIS A 122 5.27 -8.00 13.57
CA HIS A 122 6.45 -8.14 12.72
C HIS A 122 7.44 -6.97 12.89
N GLY A 123 6.95 -5.75 13.07
CA GLY A 123 7.80 -4.59 13.34
C GLY A 123 8.52 -4.67 14.68
N GLU A 124 7.86 -5.13 15.75
CA GLU A 124 8.47 -5.35 17.07
C GLU A 124 9.51 -6.48 17.01
N ALA A 125 9.22 -7.58 16.31
CA ALA A 125 10.16 -8.68 16.09
C ALA A 125 11.41 -8.19 15.36
N PHE A 126 11.25 -7.47 14.25
CA PHE A 126 12.37 -6.87 13.50
C PHE A 126 13.21 -5.94 14.39
N ASN A 127 12.58 -5.01 15.11
CA ASN A 127 13.30 -4.05 15.96
C ASN A 127 14.11 -4.75 17.04
N HIS A 128 13.58 -5.80 17.64
CA HIS A 128 14.29 -6.55 18.67
C HIS A 128 15.60 -7.16 18.15
N VAL A 129 15.56 -7.86 17.01
CA VAL A 129 16.76 -8.47 16.43
C VAL A 129 17.69 -7.45 15.79
N HIS A 130 17.14 -6.38 15.21
CA HIS A 130 17.91 -5.26 14.70
C HIS A 130 18.74 -4.59 15.80
N ASP A 131 18.14 -4.29 16.95
CA ASP A 131 18.84 -3.69 18.06
C ASP A 131 19.93 -4.62 18.60
N ALA A 132 19.65 -5.94 18.66
CA ALA A 132 20.67 -6.92 19.04
C ALA A 132 21.82 -6.96 18.03
N ALA A 133 21.55 -7.02 16.71
CA ALA A 133 22.57 -7.02 15.68
C ALA A 133 23.40 -5.73 15.69
N ARG A 134 22.75 -4.57 15.93
CA ARG A 134 23.44 -3.29 16.10
C ARG A 134 24.36 -3.30 17.31
N ASP A 135 23.83 -3.61 18.49
CA ASP A 135 24.55 -3.44 19.75
C ASP A 135 25.62 -4.52 19.96
N GLU A 136 25.32 -5.76 19.60
CA GLU A 136 26.21 -6.88 19.85
C GLU A 136 27.22 -7.15 18.72
N PHE A 137 26.88 -6.80 17.48
CA PHE A 137 27.79 -6.95 16.35
C PHE A 137 28.32 -5.61 15.86
N PHE A 138 27.46 -4.73 15.32
CA PHE A 138 27.91 -3.54 14.60
C PHE A 138 28.74 -2.59 15.48
N LEU A 139 28.22 -2.18 16.61
CA LEU A 139 28.92 -1.23 17.50
C LEU A 139 30.20 -1.84 18.08
N ARG A 140 30.17 -3.12 18.47
CA ARG A 140 31.37 -3.79 18.94
C ARG A 140 32.44 -3.94 17.85
N PHE A 141 32.02 -4.19 16.61
CA PHE A 141 32.96 -4.21 15.47
C PHE A 141 33.59 -2.84 15.27
N VAL A 142 32.79 -1.76 15.28
CA VAL A 142 33.29 -0.39 15.11
C VAL A 142 34.28 -0.03 16.23
N ASP A 143 33.95 -0.32 17.49
CA ASP A 143 34.85 -0.08 18.62
C ASP A 143 36.18 -0.84 18.47
N LEU A 144 36.14 -2.10 18.05
CA LEU A 144 37.34 -2.87 17.78
C LEU A 144 38.14 -2.30 16.60
N ALA A 145 37.47 -1.91 15.55
CA ALA A 145 38.07 -1.35 14.34
C ALA A 145 38.73 0.02 14.60
N GLU A 146 38.14 0.87 15.45
CA GLU A 146 38.72 2.14 15.89
C GLU A 146 40.00 1.95 16.70
N SER A 147 40.16 0.82 17.39
CA SER A 147 41.39 0.48 18.14
C SER A 147 42.58 0.07 17.21
N ILE A 148 42.32 -0.09 15.92
CA ILE A 148 43.33 -0.53 14.93
C ILE A 148 43.82 0.69 14.13
N SER A 149 45.06 1.12 14.33
CA SER A 149 45.64 2.21 13.60
C SER A 149 46.17 1.78 12.22
N GLY A 150 46.18 2.70 11.25
CA GLY A 150 46.80 2.47 9.93
C GLY A 150 46.01 1.57 8.98
N ALA A 151 44.72 1.30 9.25
CA ALA A 151 43.88 0.58 8.31
C ALA A 151 43.82 1.31 6.93
N PRO A 152 43.99 0.60 5.80
CA PRO A 152 44.02 1.21 4.48
C PRO A 152 42.68 1.85 4.11
N GLU A 153 42.72 2.80 3.19
CA GLU A 153 41.46 3.32 2.60
C GLU A 153 40.85 2.24 1.74
N PRO A 154 39.57 1.90 1.97
CA PRO A 154 38.89 0.95 1.11
C PRO A 154 38.77 1.50 -0.30
N GLU A 155 38.93 0.65 -1.30
CA GLU A 155 38.71 1.02 -2.69
C GLU A 155 37.24 1.40 -2.89
N ARG A 156 36.99 2.51 -3.58
CA ARG A 156 35.63 2.93 -3.93
C ARG A 156 35.17 2.17 -5.17
N PRO A 157 33.91 1.75 -5.23
CA PRO A 157 33.34 1.25 -6.48
C PRO A 157 33.56 2.24 -7.61
N SER A 158 33.93 1.77 -8.79
CA SER A 158 34.22 2.65 -9.94
C SER A 158 32.93 3.38 -10.40
N GLU A 159 33.05 4.66 -10.70
CA GLU A 159 31.91 5.45 -11.21
C GLU A 159 31.33 4.88 -12.52
N GLU A 160 32.16 4.21 -13.32
CA GLU A 160 31.76 3.54 -14.57
C GLU A 160 30.79 2.36 -14.35
N GLU A 161 30.89 1.64 -13.21
CA GLU A 161 29.98 0.57 -12.85
C GLU A 161 28.61 1.10 -12.40
N ILE A 162 28.58 2.30 -11.85
CA ILE A 162 27.36 2.97 -11.38
C ILE A 162 26.55 3.57 -12.56
N GLU A 163 27.22 4.12 -13.56
CA GLU A 163 26.55 4.79 -14.70
C GLU A 163 25.98 3.81 -15.74
N SER A 164 26.50 2.59 -15.83
CA SER A 164 26.16 1.68 -16.93
C SER A 164 24.78 1.02 -16.86
N THR A 165 24.07 1.03 -15.71
CA THR A 165 22.89 0.19 -15.50
C THR A 165 21.61 0.98 -15.17
N GLY A 166 21.67 2.28 -14.90
CA GLY A 166 20.47 3.06 -14.49
C GLY A 166 19.91 2.71 -13.10
N GLU A 167 20.22 1.52 -12.59
CA GLU A 167 19.94 1.04 -11.22
C GLU A 167 21.26 0.60 -10.60
N ILE A 168 21.57 1.09 -9.39
CA ILE A 168 22.80 0.69 -8.68
C ILE A 168 22.61 -0.75 -8.19
N PRO A 169 23.42 -1.74 -8.66
CA PRO A 169 23.36 -3.11 -8.18
C PRO A 169 23.50 -3.19 -6.65
N SER A 170 22.79 -4.13 -6.02
CA SER A 170 22.81 -4.30 -4.56
C SER A 170 24.21 -4.52 -4.00
N ALA A 171 25.09 -5.22 -4.74
CA ALA A 171 26.48 -5.41 -4.38
C ALA A 171 27.23 -4.06 -4.25
N ILE A 172 27.13 -3.19 -5.27
CA ILE A 172 27.78 -1.87 -5.28
C ILE A 172 27.26 -0.97 -4.17
N ARG A 173 25.94 -1.04 -3.89
CA ARG A 173 25.34 -0.30 -2.77
C ARG A 173 25.91 -0.73 -1.42
N ILE A 174 26.03 -2.03 -1.19
CA ILE A 174 26.57 -2.60 0.05
C ILE A 174 28.07 -2.27 0.18
N GLU A 175 28.81 -2.35 -0.91
CA GLU A 175 30.21 -1.96 -0.95
C GLU A 175 30.40 -0.48 -0.64
N ALA A 176 29.60 0.41 -1.22
CA ALA A 176 29.60 1.84 -0.91
C ALA A 176 29.28 2.11 0.58
N MET A 177 28.38 1.36 1.18
CA MET A 177 28.09 1.44 2.61
C MET A 177 29.27 0.98 3.45
N SER A 178 29.93 -0.12 3.09
CA SER A 178 31.13 -0.61 3.76
C SER A 178 32.27 0.43 3.70
N VAL A 179 32.50 1.03 2.54
CA VAL A 179 33.44 2.15 2.37
C VAL A 179 33.10 3.34 3.27
N GLY A 180 31.82 3.68 3.35
CA GLY A 180 31.33 4.74 4.23
C GLY A 180 31.64 4.46 5.69
N ILE A 181 31.39 3.24 6.18
CA ILE A 181 31.70 2.80 7.56
C ILE A 181 33.20 2.90 7.83
N ALA A 182 34.05 2.38 6.92
CA ALA A 182 35.49 2.42 7.07
C ALA A 182 36.04 3.86 7.15
N ASN A 183 35.49 4.77 6.33
CA ASN A 183 35.85 6.19 6.38
C ASN A 183 35.43 6.86 7.69
N ALA A 184 34.29 6.49 8.26
CA ALA A 184 33.83 7.00 9.55
C ALA A 184 34.73 6.51 10.69
N ILE A 185 35.11 5.21 10.70
CA ILE A 185 36.03 4.61 11.65
C ILE A 185 37.38 5.33 11.62
N ARG A 186 37.96 5.56 10.42
CA ARG A 186 39.22 6.28 10.26
C ARG A 186 39.14 7.75 10.69
N GLY A 187 38.04 8.42 10.40
CA GLY A 187 37.79 9.79 10.85
C GLY A 187 37.75 9.90 12.37
N ALA A 188 37.13 8.97 13.05
CA ALA A 188 37.05 8.91 14.51
C ALA A 188 38.45 8.61 15.12
N ALA A 189 39.19 7.64 14.58
CA ALA A 189 40.55 7.31 15.01
C ALA A 189 41.56 8.47 14.80
N ALA A 190 41.38 9.31 13.82
CA ALA A 190 42.20 10.50 13.53
C ALA A 190 41.82 11.71 14.38
N GLY A 191 40.83 11.62 15.28
CA GLY A 191 40.31 12.76 16.05
C GLY A 191 39.67 13.86 15.22
N ALA A 192 39.39 13.59 13.93
CA ALA A 192 38.72 14.53 13.06
C ALA A 192 37.23 14.49 13.37
N ALA A 193 36.68 15.62 13.85
CA ALA A 193 35.24 15.80 13.88
C ALA A 193 34.71 15.65 12.45
N VAL A 194 34.11 14.49 12.14
CA VAL A 194 33.44 14.26 10.87
C VAL A 194 32.34 15.27 10.74
N GLY A 195 32.55 16.23 9.86
CA GLY A 195 31.74 17.42 9.72
C GLY A 195 30.28 17.13 9.46
N ALA A 196 29.45 17.87 10.17
CA ALA A 196 28.06 18.24 9.91
C ALA A 196 26.93 17.30 10.32
N VAL A 197 27.14 16.21 11.08
CA VAL A 197 26.04 15.67 11.87
C VAL A 197 26.59 15.24 13.25
N GLY A 198 26.47 16.14 14.23
CA GLY A 198 26.57 15.85 15.66
C GLY A 198 27.85 15.14 16.11
N ALA A 199 28.97 15.86 16.16
CA ALA A 199 30.19 15.42 16.81
C ALA A 199 29.94 15.19 18.30
N ALA A 200 29.81 13.95 18.70
CA ALA A 200 30.28 13.42 19.97
C ALA A 200 29.96 11.93 20.08
N ALA A 201 31.04 11.19 20.28
CA ALA A 201 31.08 9.84 20.83
C ALA A 201 30.93 8.66 19.82
N GLY A 202 32.06 8.08 19.41
CA GLY A 202 32.24 6.67 19.15
C GLY A 202 31.41 6.03 18.03
N GLY A 203 31.47 4.72 17.95
CA GLY A 203 30.73 3.89 17.00
C GLY A 203 29.21 4.13 16.95
N ALA A 204 28.60 4.50 18.09
CA ALA A 204 27.19 4.88 18.14
C ALA A 204 26.89 6.13 17.30
N ALA A 205 27.81 7.09 17.18
CA ALA A 205 27.64 8.27 16.34
C ALA A 205 27.80 7.93 14.85
N ALA A 206 28.69 7.00 14.52
CA ALA A 206 28.83 6.51 13.15
C ALA A 206 27.56 5.78 12.70
N TYR A 207 27.03 4.88 13.50
CA TYR A 207 25.74 4.23 13.24
C TYR A 207 24.61 5.26 13.14
N GLY A 208 24.51 6.17 14.09
CA GLY A 208 23.52 7.25 14.10
C GLY A 208 23.63 8.20 12.90
N ALA A 209 24.84 8.52 12.43
CA ALA A 209 25.06 9.36 11.26
C ALA A 209 24.66 8.63 9.96
N PHE A 210 24.96 7.35 9.84
CA PHE A 210 24.54 6.52 8.71
C PHE A 210 23.06 6.22 8.74
N THR A 211 22.47 5.98 9.90
CA THR A 211 21.04 5.69 10.05
C THR A 211 20.18 6.96 10.09
N ALA A 212 20.70 8.11 10.52
CA ALA A 212 19.98 9.39 10.39
C ALA A 212 19.92 9.86 8.93
N ALA A 213 20.93 9.51 8.12
CA ALA A 213 20.87 9.70 6.67
C ALA A 213 19.97 8.65 5.98
N ALA A 214 19.73 7.51 6.61
CA ALA A 214 19.01 6.37 6.07
C ALA A 214 18.03 5.77 7.08
N LEU A 215 16.93 6.45 7.42
CA LEU A 215 15.70 5.89 8.01
C LEU A 215 15.68 5.38 9.46
N PHE A 216 16.79 5.27 10.19
CA PHE A 216 16.74 4.93 11.62
C PHE A 216 16.84 6.19 12.47
N GLY A 217 15.71 6.89 12.60
CA GLY A 217 15.62 8.13 13.34
C GLY A 217 15.92 7.94 14.82
N THR A 218 16.77 8.81 15.34
CA THR A 218 16.57 9.26 16.71
C THR A 218 15.16 9.83 16.82
N ALA A 219 14.44 9.56 17.92
CA ALA A 219 13.22 10.29 18.23
C ALA A 219 13.51 11.79 18.07
N SER A 220 12.51 12.62 17.78
CA SER A 220 12.64 14.07 17.57
C SER A 220 13.42 14.80 18.68
N THR A 221 13.71 14.12 19.78
CA THR A 221 14.49 14.54 20.93
C THR A 221 15.98 14.16 20.84
N GLY A 222 16.46 13.50 19.79
CA GLY A 222 17.83 13.01 19.65
C GLY A 222 18.12 11.73 20.46
N THR A 223 17.12 11.14 21.12
CA THR A 223 17.26 9.92 21.93
C THR A 223 17.11 8.69 21.01
N ALA A 224 18.02 7.72 21.10
CA ALA A 224 17.92 6.46 20.37
C ALA A 224 16.62 5.73 20.72
N ILE A 225 15.90 5.22 19.72
CA ILE A 225 14.62 4.51 19.92
C ILE A 225 14.80 3.31 20.85
N SER A 226 15.97 2.67 20.83
CA SER A 226 16.33 1.55 21.70
C SER A 226 16.35 1.86 23.20
N THR A 227 16.44 3.14 23.57
CA THR A 227 16.36 3.56 24.99
C THR A 227 14.93 3.86 25.44
N LEU A 228 13.96 3.78 24.54
CA LEU A 228 12.57 4.02 24.81
C LEU A 228 11.86 2.71 25.15
N SER A 229 10.93 2.76 26.11
CA SER A 229 10.11 1.60 26.49
C SER A 229 8.62 1.92 26.44
N GLY A 230 7.79 0.89 26.27
CA GLY A 230 6.33 1.02 26.27
C GLY A 230 5.79 1.89 25.12
N VAL A 231 4.86 2.80 25.43
CA VAL A 231 4.17 3.65 24.44
C VAL A 231 5.15 4.53 23.65
N ALA A 232 6.26 4.94 24.26
CA ALA A 232 7.27 5.73 23.57
C ALA A 232 8.03 4.93 22.50
N ALA A 233 8.33 3.67 22.75
CA ALA A 233 8.92 2.75 21.76
C ALA A 233 7.93 2.47 20.60
N THR A 234 6.68 2.20 20.91
CA THR A 234 5.62 1.99 19.90
C THR A 234 5.45 3.22 19.02
N ASN A 235 5.43 4.41 19.62
CA ASN A 235 5.29 5.66 18.87
C ASN A 235 6.52 5.94 17.99
N ALA A 236 7.71 5.60 18.45
CA ALA A 236 8.94 5.75 17.69
C ALA A 236 9.02 4.73 16.53
N THR A 237 8.55 3.50 16.75
CA THR A 237 8.40 2.48 15.70
C THR A 237 7.40 2.91 14.62
N LEU A 238 6.27 3.49 15.04
CA LEU A 238 5.29 4.05 14.12
C LEU A 238 5.84 5.25 13.33
N ALA A 239 6.66 6.09 13.96
CA ALA A 239 7.35 7.18 13.26
C ALA A 239 8.38 6.65 12.24
N LEU A 240 9.05 5.56 12.56
CA LEU A 240 9.97 4.86 11.67
C LEU A 240 9.23 4.31 10.44
N LEU A 241 8.12 3.60 10.66
CA LEU A 241 7.24 3.12 9.58
C LEU A 241 6.64 4.26 8.75
N GLY A 242 6.50 5.47 9.33
CA GLY A 242 6.08 6.71 8.65
C GLY A 242 7.16 7.42 7.85
N GLY A 243 8.34 6.80 7.65
CA GLY A 243 9.44 7.39 6.88
C GLY A 243 10.29 8.38 7.67
N GLY A 244 10.32 8.32 9.00
CA GLY A 244 11.12 9.16 9.88
C GLY A 244 10.38 10.35 10.49
N THR A 245 11.11 11.20 11.21
CA THR A 245 10.52 12.36 11.89
C THR A 245 10.13 13.46 10.92
N LEU A 246 9.15 14.31 11.27
CA LEU A 246 8.76 15.49 10.51
C LEU A 246 9.95 16.42 10.20
N ALA A 247 10.94 16.50 11.10
CA ALA A 247 12.15 17.28 10.90
C ALA A 247 13.11 16.70 9.87
N ALA A 248 13.01 15.40 9.56
CA ALA A 248 13.79 14.72 8.52
C ALA A 248 13.04 14.57 7.19
N GLY A 249 11.88 15.25 7.03
CA GLY A 249 11.05 15.18 5.83
C GLY A 249 10.11 13.99 5.81
N GLY A 250 10.07 13.17 6.87
CA GLY A 250 9.09 12.09 7.05
C GLY A 250 7.77 12.60 7.64
N ALA A 251 6.72 11.78 7.53
CA ALA A 251 5.41 12.14 8.08
C ALA A 251 5.30 11.86 9.61
N GLY A 252 6.38 11.44 10.26
CA GLY A 252 6.46 11.21 11.70
C GLY A 252 5.54 10.10 12.20
N MET A 253 5.26 10.12 13.49
CA MET A 253 4.33 9.21 14.17
C MET A 253 2.91 9.30 13.57
N ALA A 254 2.48 10.52 13.20
CA ALA A 254 1.23 10.74 12.48
C ALA A 254 1.26 10.10 11.09
N GLY A 255 2.43 10.05 10.43
CA GLY A 255 2.64 9.36 9.16
C GLY A 255 2.62 7.85 9.30
N GLY A 256 3.24 7.27 10.35
CA GLY A 256 3.19 5.84 10.63
C GLY A 256 1.78 5.36 11.00
N THR A 257 1.08 6.12 11.84
CA THR A 257 -0.35 5.88 12.11
C THR A 257 -1.22 6.21 10.91
N LEU A 258 -0.87 7.24 10.10
CA LEU A 258 -1.54 7.56 8.84
C LEU A 258 -1.19 6.56 7.74
N LEU A 259 0.00 5.94 7.72
CA LEU A 259 0.30 4.86 6.79
C LEU A 259 -0.43 3.58 7.18
N LEU A 260 -0.49 3.22 8.44
CA LEU A 260 -1.29 2.08 8.93
C LEU A 260 -2.79 2.38 8.91
N THR A 261 -3.18 3.62 9.24
CA THR A 261 -4.56 4.07 9.21
C THR A 261 -4.88 4.91 7.97
N GLY A 262 -3.96 5.61 7.35
CA GLY A 262 -4.24 6.63 6.34
C GLY A 262 -4.38 6.12 4.92
N MET A 263 -3.73 5.02 4.54
CA MET A 263 -4.05 4.34 3.28
C MET A 263 -5.32 3.51 3.35
N VAL A 264 -5.68 3.08 4.54
CA VAL A 264 -6.90 2.33 4.80
C VAL A 264 -7.94 3.21 5.50
N ALA A 265 -7.53 4.30 6.14
CA ALA A 265 -8.37 5.07 7.04
C ALA A 265 -8.57 6.54 6.67
N ALA A 266 -8.03 7.08 5.58
CA ALA A 266 -8.57 8.37 5.15
C ALA A 266 -10.09 8.28 4.86
N PRO A 267 -10.58 7.22 4.17
CA PRO A 267 -12.01 6.94 4.16
C PRO A 267 -12.53 6.31 5.46
N ALA A 268 -11.77 5.44 6.14
CA ALA A 268 -12.28 4.72 7.32
C ALA A 268 -12.19 5.52 8.63
N ALA A 269 -11.26 6.46 8.81
CA ALA A 269 -11.26 7.37 9.96
C ALA A 269 -12.34 8.44 9.85
N ALA A 270 -12.65 8.90 8.64
CA ALA A 270 -13.84 9.70 8.38
C ALA A 270 -15.13 8.90 8.70
N LEU A 271 -15.14 7.59 8.41
CA LEU A 271 -16.21 6.66 8.74
C LEU A 271 -16.34 6.42 10.25
N ALA A 272 -15.24 6.25 10.98
CA ALA A 272 -15.28 6.03 12.43
C ALA A 272 -15.79 7.26 13.20
N ALA A 273 -15.39 8.45 12.78
CA ALA A 273 -15.81 9.70 13.42
C ALA A 273 -17.24 10.13 13.05
N ALA A 274 -17.63 9.96 11.78
CA ALA A 274 -18.93 10.41 11.28
C ALA A 274 -20.04 9.35 11.36
N GLY A 275 -19.69 8.07 11.12
CA GLY A 275 -20.68 7.01 10.92
C GLY A 275 -21.42 6.60 12.19
N PHE A 276 -20.78 6.60 13.35
CA PHE A 276 -21.39 6.10 14.58
C PHE A 276 -22.41 7.07 15.17
N TYR A 277 -22.21 8.39 15.00
CA TYR A 277 -23.10 9.41 15.55
C TYR A 277 -24.32 9.68 14.66
N VAL A 278 -24.11 9.66 13.32
CA VAL A 278 -25.15 9.98 12.34
C VAL A 278 -26.15 8.82 12.15
N LEU A 279 -25.69 7.57 12.19
CA LEU A 279 -26.55 6.38 12.05
C LEU A 279 -27.52 6.18 13.22
N ARG A 280 -27.31 6.86 14.35
CA ARG A 280 -28.18 6.75 15.53
C ARG A 280 -29.35 7.76 15.50
N GLN A 281 -29.26 8.87 14.79
CA GLN A 281 -30.18 9.98 14.97
C GLN A 281 -31.08 10.36 13.78
N ARG A 282 -30.74 10.11 12.52
CA ARG A 282 -31.61 10.43 11.38
C ARG A 282 -31.50 9.42 10.23
N ARG A 283 -32.62 8.84 9.84
CA ARG A 283 -32.77 7.98 8.66
C ARG A 283 -32.90 8.85 7.40
N ASN A 284 -31.81 9.34 6.87
CA ASN A 284 -31.81 10.15 5.66
C ASN A 284 -31.14 9.36 4.51
N LYS A 285 -31.89 9.14 3.43
CA LYS A 285 -31.44 8.35 2.27
C LYS A 285 -30.14 8.88 1.65
N LYS A 286 -29.95 10.20 1.66
CA LYS A 286 -28.76 10.88 1.13
C LYS A 286 -27.50 10.61 1.97
N GLU A 287 -27.64 10.50 3.29
CA GLU A 287 -26.53 10.15 4.20
C GLU A 287 -26.13 8.68 4.06
N GLU A 288 -27.09 7.80 3.85
CA GLU A 288 -26.83 6.39 3.63
C GLU A 288 -26.09 6.15 2.31
N GLU A 289 -26.50 6.83 1.22
CA GLU A 289 -25.78 6.79 -0.07
C GLU A 289 -24.33 7.28 0.06
N ARG A 290 -24.10 8.35 0.82
CA ARG A 290 -22.76 8.88 1.09
C ARG A 290 -21.90 7.86 1.85
N LEU A 291 -22.41 7.31 2.95
CA LEU A 291 -21.72 6.29 3.74
C LEU A 291 -21.41 5.04 2.94
N ARG A 292 -22.32 4.61 2.08
CA ARG A 292 -22.11 3.47 1.19
C ARG A 292 -20.95 3.75 0.22
N THR A 293 -20.90 4.93 -0.38
CA THR A 293 -19.80 5.32 -1.28
C THR A 293 -18.46 5.37 -0.53
N GLU A 294 -18.45 5.87 0.70
CA GLU A 294 -17.25 5.93 1.54
C GLU A 294 -16.77 4.51 1.93
N VAL A 295 -17.69 3.59 2.27
CA VAL A 295 -17.38 2.18 2.56
C VAL A 295 -16.84 1.47 1.32
N GLU A 296 -17.46 1.67 0.15
CA GLU A 296 -16.99 1.10 -1.11
C GLU A 296 -15.59 1.61 -1.49
N ALA A 297 -15.31 2.89 -1.26
CA ALA A 297 -13.98 3.47 -1.49
C ALA A 297 -12.92 2.90 -0.51
N ALA A 298 -13.28 2.75 0.75
CA ALA A 298 -12.39 2.15 1.76
C ALA A 298 -12.08 0.67 1.45
N GLU A 299 -13.08 -0.09 1.04
CA GLU A 299 -12.91 -1.49 0.64
C GLU A 299 -12.02 -1.62 -0.61
N ALA A 300 -12.21 -0.75 -1.59
CA ALA A 300 -11.37 -0.70 -2.79
C ALA A 300 -9.91 -0.36 -2.44
N ALA A 301 -9.68 0.63 -1.59
CA ALA A 301 -8.34 1.02 -1.15
C ALA A 301 -7.65 -0.11 -0.35
N LEU A 302 -8.39 -0.79 0.53
CA LEU A 302 -7.90 -1.93 1.28
C LEU A 302 -7.47 -3.08 0.35
N ASN A 303 -8.30 -3.39 -0.64
CA ASN A 303 -7.99 -4.44 -1.61
C ASN A 303 -6.82 -4.05 -2.52
N GLN A 304 -6.73 -2.79 -2.94
CA GLN A 304 -5.63 -2.28 -3.76
C GLN A 304 -4.30 -2.34 -3.02
N SER A 305 -4.27 -2.05 -1.72
CA SER A 305 -3.05 -2.09 -0.89
C SER A 305 -2.66 -3.50 -0.43
N GLN A 306 -3.43 -4.55 -0.75
CA GLN A 306 -3.16 -5.92 -0.25
C GLN A 306 -1.79 -6.42 -0.69
N GLN A 307 -1.46 -6.30 -1.97
CA GLN A 307 -0.17 -6.78 -2.50
C GLN A 307 1.02 -6.07 -1.85
N GLY A 308 0.91 -4.74 -1.67
CA GLY A 308 1.97 -3.98 -0.98
C GLY A 308 2.09 -4.34 0.50
N PHE A 309 0.98 -4.66 1.16
CA PHE A 309 0.99 -5.13 2.53
C PHE A 309 1.66 -6.51 2.67
N ASP A 310 1.30 -7.46 1.80
CA ASP A 310 1.89 -8.79 1.81
C ASP A 310 3.40 -8.73 1.51
N ALA A 311 3.82 -7.93 0.53
CA ALA A 311 5.23 -7.69 0.22
C ALA A 311 5.98 -7.05 1.41
N MET A 312 5.38 -6.08 2.09
CA MET A 312 5.97 -5.45 3.27
C MET A 312 6.22 -6.47 4.39
N ILE A 313 5.28 -7.35 4.68
CA ILE A 313 5.44 -8.38 5.71
C ILE A 313 6.53 -9.38 5.32
N ASP A 314 6.56 -9.85 4.08
CA ASP A 314 7.62 -10.74 3.57
C ASP A 314 9.02 -10.11 3.72
N VAL A 315 9.15 -8.84 3.37
CA VAL A 315 10.42 -8.10 3.53
C VAL A 315 10.82 -7.98 5.00
N LEU A 316 9.87 -7.68 5.91
CA LEU A 316 10.14 -7.60 7.34
C LEU A 316 10.61 -8.95 7.91
N ASP A 317 9.97 -10.05 7.53
CA ASP A 317 10.34 -11.38 8.00
C ASP A 317 11.75 -11.76 7.55
N ARG A 318 12.05 -11.58 6.28
CA ARG A 318 13.37 -11.89 5.72
C ARG A 318 14.48 -10.99 6.30
N ALA A 319 14.17 -9.71 6.50
CA ALA A 319 15.09 -8.80 7.17
C ALA A 319 15.31 -9.21 8.63
N THR A 320 14.27 -9.67 9.32
CA THR A 320 14.33 -10.22 10.68
C THR A 320 15.26 -11.41 10.74
N ASP A 321 15.11 -12.39 9.83
CA ASP A 321 15.96 -13.57 9.74
C ASP A 321 17.46 -13.21 9.55
N ILE A 322 17.73 -12.22 8.69
CA ILE A 322 19.10 -11.76 8.43
C ILE A 322 19.69 -11.11 9.69
N MET A 323 18.92 -10.23 10.36
CA MET A 323 19.35 -9.54 11.57
C MET A 323 19.57 -10.53 12.73
N GLU A 324 18.68 -11.51 12.91
CA GLU A 324 18.82 -12.56 13.90
C GLU A 324 20.08 -13.39 13.64
N TYR A 325 20.33 -13.76 12.39
CA TYR A 325 21.53 -14.51 12.03
C TYR A 325 22.81 -13.75 12.40
N VAL A 326 22.87 -12.44 12.13
CA VAL A 326 24.04 -11.62 12.49
C VAL A 326 24.15 -11.44 13.99
N SER A 327 23.05 -11.21 14.72
CA SER A 327 23.08 -11.03 16.19
C SER A 327 23.63 -12.27 16.88
N VAL A 328 23.41 -13.48 16.35
CA VAL A 328 23.88 -14.73 16.94
C VAL A 328 25.25 -15.13 16.35
N HIS A 329 25.32 -15.37 15.04
CA HIS A 329 26.52 -15.93 14.40
C HIS A 329 27.58 -14.88 14.15
N GLY A 330 27.19 -13.68 13.71
CA GLY A 330 28.10 -12.55 13.51
C GLY A 330 28.77 -12.13 14.82
N THR A 331 28.01 -12.03 15.88
CA THR A 331 28.54 -11.71 17.22
C THR A 331 29.51 -12.78 17.71
N HIS A 332 29.21 -14.06 17.52
CA HIS A 332 30.11 -15.15 17.87
C HIS A 332 31.41 -15.10 17.04
N ALA A 333 31.31 -14.89 15.74
CA ALA A 333 32.49 -14.78 14.88
C ALA A 333 33.35 -13.56 15.23
N LEU A 334 32.72 -12.43 15.54
CA LEU A 334 33.41 -11.22 16.00
C LEU A 334 34.14 -11.42 17.33
N GLU A 335 33.50 -12.10 18.29
CA GLU A 335 34.14 -12.39 19.58
C GLU A 335 35.33 -13.32 19.43
N LYS A 336 35.24 -14.33 18.58
CA LYS A 336 36.36 -15.19 18.23
C LYS A 336 37.52 -14.40 17.62
N TRP A 337 37.22 -13.47 16.72
CA TRP A 337 38.25 -12.58 16.15
C TRP A 337 38.85 -11.65 17.21
N ARG A 338 38.04 -11.04 18.08
CA ARG A 338 38.47 -10.18 19.18
C ARG A 338 39.53 -10.87 20.07
N VAL A 339 39.29 -12.15 20.40
CA VAL A 339 40.22 -12.93 21.24
C VAL A 339 41.52 -13.22 20.51
N SER A 340 41.52 -13.31 19.18
CA SER A 340 42.72 -13.55 18.36
C SER A 340 43.55 -12.29 18.06
N LEU A 341 43.02 -11.11 18.35
CA LEU A 341 43.70 -9.84 18.11
C LEU A 341 44.96 -9.68 18.99
N PRO A 342 46.01 -9.04 18.44
CA PRO A 342 47.18 -8.70 19.26
C PRO A 342 46.83 -7.72 20.39
N PRO A 343 47.65 -7.65 21.45
CA PRO A 343 47.46 -6.69 22.51
C PRO A 343 47.53 -5.24 22.01
N GLU A 344 46.88 -4.31 22.73
CA GLU A 344 46.94 -2.90 22.40
C GLU A 344 48.31 -2.27 22.79
N PRO A 345 48.81 -1.26 22.07
CA PRO A 345 48.22 -0.66 20.87
C PRO A 345 48.37 -1.56 19.64
N ARG A 346 47.34 -1.56 18.75
CA ARG A 346 47.27 -2.37 17.55
C ARG A 346 47.47 -1.52 16.31
N ASP A 347 48.24 -2.00 15.36
CA ASP A 347 48.33 -1.43 14.01
C ASP A 347 47.90 -2.46 12.95
N TRP A 348 47.62 -1.98 11.75
CA TRP A 348 47.14 -2.81 10.66
C TRP A 348 48.06 -3.98 10.33
N GLU A 349 49.38 -3.74 10.37
CA GLU A 349 50.38 -4.78 10.04
C GLU A 349 50.44 -5.88 11.12
N SER A 350 50.22 -5.50 12.39
CA SER A 350 50.21 -6.42 13.51
C SER A 350 49.10 -7.47 13.49
N LEU A 351 48.00 -7.19 12.74
CA LEU A 351 46.92 -8.16 12.56
C LEU A 351 47.31 -9.37 11.73
N GLY A 352 48.33 -9.25 10.90
CA GLY A 352 48.63 -10.26 9.91
C GLY A 352 47.56 -10.44 8.84
N HIS A 353 47.80 -11.29 7.87
CA HIS A 353 46.90 -11.47 6.73
C HIS A 353 45.49 -11.94 7.16
N GLU A 354 45.42 -12.92 8.04
CA GLU A 354 44.15 -13.49 8.48
C GLU A 354 43.29 -12.44 9.24
N GLY A 355 43.93 -11.67 10.14
CA GLY A 355 43.21 -10.61 10.87
C GLY A 355 42.75 -9.46 9.98
N GLN A 356 43.55 -9.11 8.95
CA GLN A 356 43.20 -8.10 7.96
C GLN A 356 42.01 -8.53 7.08
N GLU A 357 41.98 -9.80 6.66
CA GLU A 357 40.85 -10.33 5.87
C GLU A 357 39.58 -10.37 6.74
N ARG A 358 39.67 -10.82 7.99
CA ARG A 358 38.55 -10.79 8.93
C ARG A 358 38.01 -9.38 9.15
N TYR A 359 38.87 -8.37 9.25
CA TYR A 359 38.42 -6.97 9.33
C TYR A 359 37.59 -6.57 8.11
N LYS A 360 38.03 -6.89 6.89
CA LYS A 360 37.31 -6.58 5.65
C LYS A 360 35.97 -7.33 5.57
N GLU A 361 36.00 -8.60 5.95
CA GLU A 361 34.77 -9.43 6.02
C GLU A 361 33.73 -8.85 6.97
N PHE A 362 34.11 -8.45 8.18
CA PHE A 362 33.19 -7.83 9.13
C PHE A 362 32.73 -6.44 8.67
N LEU A 363 33.57 -5.69 7.98
CA LEU A 363 33.16 -4.44 7.33
C LEU A 363 32.09 -4.68 6.28
N THR A 364 32.20 -5.76 5.51
CA THR A 364 31.18 -6.15 4.53
C THR A 364 29.89 -6.58 5.21
N VAL A 365 29.94 -7.35 6.30
CA VAL A 365 28.76 -7.70 7.11
C VAL A 365 28.07 -6.44 7.66
N ALA A 366 28.85 -5.49 8.15
CA ALA A 366 28.33 -4.20 8.64
C ALA A 366 27.64 -3.40 7.50
N GLY A 367 28.22 -3.41 6.29
CA GLY A 367 27.61 -2.84 5.08
C GLY A 367 26.27 -3.52 4.72
N CYS A 368 26.21 -4.84 4.81
CA CYS A 368 24.99 -5.62 4.59
C CYS A 368 23.90 -5.25 5.62
N LEU A 369 24.27 -5.14 6.90
CA LEU A 369 23.36 -4.70 7.96
C LEU A 369 22.73 -3.33 7.66
N LEU A 370 23.55 -2.36 7.28
CA LEU A 370 23.06 -1.04 6.91
C LEU A 370 22.16 -1.08 5.68
N ALA A 371 22.49 -1.86 4.68
CA ALA A 371 21.68 -2.00 3.47
C ALA A 371 20.30 -2.57 3.78
N VAL A 372 20.22 -3.63 4.59
CA VAL A 372 18.96 -4.24 5.03
C VAL A 372 18.18 -3.25 5.89
N SER A 373 18.84 -2.57 6.81
CA SER A 373 18.23 -1.56 7.70
C SER A 373 17.70 -0.33 6.92
N SER A 374 18.27 -0.02 5.76
CA SER A 374 17.88 1.15 4.94
C SER A 374 16.67 0.89 4.03
N ILE A 375 16.11 -0.32 4.01
CA ILE A 375 14.97 -0.65 3.16
C ILE A 375 13.72 0.11 3.62
N ASN A 376 13.17 0.94 2.74
CA ASN A 376 11.94 1.67 3.02
C ASN A 376 10.70 0.78 2.77
N VAL A 377 10.37 -0.05 3.74
CA VAL A 377 9.22 -0.97 3.66
C VAL A 377 7.87 -0.24 3.54
N SER A 378 7.77 0.99 4.04
CA SER A 378 6.52 1.77 3.97
C SER A 378 6.18 2.21 2.55
N ALA A 379 7.18 2.37 1.69
CA ALA A 379 6.98 2.73 0.30
C ALA A 379 6.22 1.62 -0.49
N LEU A 380 6.34 0.35 -0.07
CA LEU A 380 5.61 -0.77 -0.67
C LEU A 380 4.10 -0.62 -0.55
N LEU A 381 3.62 -0.03 0.56
CA LEU A 381 2.19 0.18 0.80
C LEU A 381 1.57 1.23 -0.12
N THR A 382 2.37 2.22 -0.58
CA THR A 382 1.90 3.35 -1.41
C THR A 382 2.19 3.17 -2.89
N ALA A 383 3.03 2.20 -3.24
CA ALA A 383 3.48 1.99 -4.60
C ALA A 383 2.31 1.60 -5.53
N LYS A 384 2.34 2.12 -6.75
CA LYS A 384 1.47 1.62 -7.84
C LYS A 384 1.93 0.22 -8.24
N PRO A 385 1.04 -0.63 -8.81
CA PRO A 385 1.36 -2.03 -9.10
C PRO A 385 2.64 -2.26 -9.92
N ASP A 386 2.95 -1.39 -10.87
CA ASP A 386 4.16 -1.50 -11.69
C ASP A 386 5.41 -1.11 -10.88
N ALA A 387 5.36 0.01 -10.15
CA ALA A 387 6.43 0.43 -9.27
C ALA A 387 6.65 -0.55 -8.10
N LEU A 388 5.57 -1.17 -7.58
CA LEU A 388 5.65 -2.18 -6.54
C LEU A 388 6.51 -3.37 -6.98
N ARG A 389 6.31 -3.87 -8.21
CA ARG A 389 7.11 -5.00 -8.75
C ARG A 389 8.59 -4.67 -8.89
N GLU A 390 8.91 -3.46 -9.37
CA GLU A 390 10.30 -3.00 -9.49
C GLU A 390 10.96 -2.85 -8.12
N MET A 391 10.25 -2.22 -7.17
CA MET A 391 10.72 -2.07 -5.79
C MET A 391 10.91 -3.42 -5.10
N ASP A 392 9.95 -4.32 -5.20
CA ASP A 392 9.99 -5.65 -4.61
C ASP A 392 11.19 -6.45 -5.16
N LYS A 393 11.43 -6.39 -6.48
CA LYS A 393 12.59 -7.00 -7.11
C LYS A 393 13.91 -6.45 -6.58
N ALA A 394 14.05 -5.12 -6.49
CA ALA A 394 15.27 -4.48 -6.00
C ALA A 394 15.54 -4.80 -4.52
N ILE A 395 14.49 -4.84 -3.70
CA ILE A 395 14.58 -5.24 -2.30
C ILE A 395 14.97 -6.72 -2.19
N ASP A 396 14.32 -7.60 -2.97
CA ASP A 396 14.62 -9.02 -3.00
C ASP A 396 16.09 -9.31 -3.38
N GLU A 397 16.63 -8.60 -4.36
CA GLU A 397 18.06 -8.68 -4.73
C GLU A 397 18.96 -8.25 -3.56
N THR A 398 18.61 -7.17 -2.86
CA THR A 398 19.38 -6.67 -1.71
C THR A 398 19.38 -7.67 -0.57
N LEU A 399 18.21 -8.20 -0.19
CA LEU A 399 18.08 -9.18 0.89
C LEU A 399 18.81 -10.48 0.55
N ARG A 400 18.66 -11.01 -0.67
CA ARG A 400 19.36 -12.23 -1.10
C ARG A 400 20.87 -12.05 -1.13
N TYR A 401 21.35 -10.91 -1.62
CA TYR A 401 22.79 -10.64 -1.64
C TYR A 401 23.33 -10.51 -0.21
N ALA A 402 22.67 -9.77 0.66
CA ALA A 402 23.07 -9.62 2.06
C ALA A 402 23.06 -10.97 2.79
N ASP A 403 22.00 -11.76 2.71
CA ASP A 403 21.89 -13.07 3.33
C ASP A 403 22.99 -14.02 2.90
N LYS A 404 23.21 -14.13 1.59
CA LYS A 404 24.28 -14.98 1.03
C LYS A 404 25.66 -14.53 1.48
N THR A 405 25.94 -13.23 1.44
CA THR A 405 27.25 -12.66 1.81
C THR A 405 27.51 -12.86 3.29
N ILE A 406 26.57 -12.53 4.15
CA ILE A 406 26.70 -12.74 5.60
C ILE A 406 26.97 -14.20 5.92
N LYS A 407 26.14 -15.13 5.41
CA LYS A 407 26.30 -16.59 5.65
C LYS A 407 27.58 -17.17 5.09
N SER A 408 28.22 -16.52 4.14
CA SER A 408 29.52 -16.95 3.65
C SER A 408 30.71 -16.51 4.50
N ILE A 409 30.49 -15.48 5.35
CA ILE A 409 31.52 -14.85 6.20
C ILE A 409 31.46 -15.35 7.65
N VAL A 410 30.26 -15.44 8.19
CA VAL A 410 29.97 -15.77 9.59
C VAL A 410 29.16 -17.06 9.71
#